data_a3e0e74218df4728c9db73a1c4b2970e
#
_entry.id   a3e0e74218df4728c9db73a1c4b2970e
#
_cell.length_a   1.000
_cell.length_b   1.000
_cell.length_c   1.000
_cell.angle_alpha   90.00
_cell.angle_beta   90.00
_cell.angle_gamma   90.00
#
_symmetry.space_group_name_H-M   'P 1'
#
loop_
_entity.id
_entity.type
_entity.pdbx_description
1 polymer ?
#
loop_
_entity_poly.entity_id
_entity_poly.type
_entity_poly.pdbx_seq_one_letter_code
_entity_poly.pdbx_strand_id
1 'polypeptide(L)' 'MSPTVFREGPFRFFFFSREEPRLHVHVTSPDGEAKFWLEPEVVLARQHGFGASELERLEHLVIDHEQEIRDAWQRHFGC' A
#
# COMPACT_ATOMS: atom_id res chain seq x y z
N MET A 1 -1.67 -3.68 16.07
CA MET A 1 -1.94 -4.60 14.96
C MET A 1 -2.10 -3.83 13.66
N SER A 2 -1.55 -4.36 12.57
CA SER A 2 -1.59 -3.69 11.27
C SER A 2 -2.56 -4.43 10.36
N PRO A 3 -3.72 -3.82 10.05
CA PRO A 3 -4.71 -4.50 9.21
C PRO A 3 -4.20 -4.75 7.81
N THR A 4 -4.31 -5.98 7.35
CA THR A 4 -3.93 -6.38 6.00
C THR A 4 -5.09 -6.11 5.06
N VAL A 5 -4.82 -5.38 3.96
CA VAL A 5 -5.82 -5.13 2.93
C VAL A 5 -5.89 -6.34 2.00
N PHE A 6 -4.75 -6.73 1.43
CA PHE A 6 -4.67 -7.92 0.58
C PHE A 6 -3.24 -8.40 0.47
N ARG A 7 -3.08 -9.59 -0.07
CA ARG A 7 -1.77 -10.19 -0.35
C ARG A 7 -1.71 -10.61 -1.80
N GLU A 8 -0.54 -10.46 -2.40
CA GLU A 8 -0.30 -10.88 -3.77
C GLU A 8 1.12 -11.45 -3.82
N GLY A 9 1.22 -12.78 -4.03
CA GLY A 9 2.53 -13.44 -3.98
C GLY A 9 3.20 -13.19 -2.64
N PRO A 10 4.47 -12.74 -2.64
CA PRO A 10 5.18 -12.47 -1.39
C PRO A 10 4.84 -11.11 -0.78
N PHE A 11 3.99 -10.31 -1.44
CA PHE A 11 3.73 -8.95 -1.01
C PHE A 11 2.47 -8.88 -0.13
N ARG A 12 2.60 -8.18 0.99
CA ARG A 12 1.49 -7.90 1.89
C ARG A 12 1.22 -6.41 1.86
N PHE A 13 -0.03 -6.03 1.53
CA PHE A 13 -0.46 -4.63 1.49
C PHE A 13 -1.29 -4.35 2.73
N PHE A 14 -0.91 -3.31 3.48
CA PHE A 14 -1.48 -3.13 4.82
C PHE A 14 -1.47 -1.67 5.24
N PHE A 15 -2.20 -1.38 6.33
CA PHE A 15 -2.16 -0.09 7.01
C PHE A 15 -1.57 -0.29 8.40
N PHE A 16 -0.92 0.73 8.94
CA PHE A 16 -0.61 0.74 10.37
C PHE A 16 -1.87 1.12 11.15
N SER A 17 -1.91 0.82 12.44
CA SER A 17 -3.08 1.11 13.26
C SER A 17 -3.28 2.62 13.45
N ARG A 18 -2.22 3.40 13.32
CA ARG A 18 -2.28 4.86 13.37
C ARG A 18 -1.63 5.39 12.11
N GLU A 19 -2.39 6.14 11.33
CA GLU A 19 -1.90 6.62 10.06
C GLU A 19 -2.10 8.12 9.91
N GLU A 20 -1.29 8.70 9.01
CA GLU A 20 -1.48 10.06 8.56
C GLU A 20 -2.83 10.17 7.85
N PRO A 21 -3.43 11.38 7.83
CA PRO A 21 -4.72 11.55 7.16
C PRO A 21 -4.70 11.26 5.66
N ARG A 22 -3.55 11.45 4.99
CA ARG A 22 -3.47 11.26 3.55
C ARG A 22 -3.54 9.78 3.20
N LEU A 23 -4.44 9.44 2.29
CA LEU A 23 -4.67 8.06 1.90
C LEU A 23 -3.41 7.44 1.34
N HIS A 24 -3.00 6.30 1.91
CA HIS A 24 -1.81 5.59 1.47
C HIS A 24 -1.87 4.13 1.89
N VAL A 25 -0.95 3.33 1.35
CA VAL A 25 -0.86 1.91 1.68
C VAL A 25 0.61 1.54 1.82
N HIS A 26 0.90 0.63 2.73
CA HIS A 26 2.23 0.07 2.94
C HIS A 26 2.32 -1.30 2.31
N VAL A 27 3.50 -1.64 1.80
CA VAL A 27 3.78 -2.96 1.21
C VAL A 27 5.02 -3.52 1.89
N THR A 28 4.96 -4.79 2.24
CA THR A 28 6.13 -5.48 2.78
C THR A 28 6.28 -6.85 2.14
N SER A 29 7.52 -7.31 2.06
CA SER A 29 7.88 -8.66 1.63
C SER A 29 9.22 -8.98 2.29
N PRO A 30 9.72 -10.24 2.15
CA PRO A 30 11.04 -10.55 2.68
C PRO A 30 12.16 -9.68 2.11
N ASP A 31 11.97 -9.10 0.92
CA ASP A 31 13.00 -8.31 0.25
C ASP A 31 13.01 -6.84 0.62
N GLY A 32 11.88 -6.29 1.08
CA GLY A 32 11.85 -4.87 1.36
C GLY A 32 10.50 -4.35 1.76
N GLU A 33 10.37 -3.03 1.72
CA GLU A 33 9.13 -2.36 2.09
C GLU A 33 8.96 -1.09 1.29
N ALA A 34 7.70 -0.66 1.13
CA ALA A 34 7.37 0.54 0.36
C ALA A 34 6.10 1.18 0.90
N LYS A 35 5.92 2.44 0.55
CA LYS A 35 4.71 3.20 0.89
C LYS A 35 4.27 3.93 -0.36
N PHE A 36 2.98 3.81 -0.71
CA PHE A 36 2.41 4.49 -1.86
C PHE A 36 1.31 5.43 -1.41
N TRP A 37 1.35 6.67 -1.90
CA TRP A 37 0.21 7.57 -1.78
C TRP A 37 -0.83 7.16 -2.82
N LEU A 38 -2.10 7.34 -2.48
CA LEU A 38 -3.18 7.12 -3.44
C LEU A 38 -3.91 8.42 -3.79
N GLU A 39 -3.61 9.50 -3.11
CA GLU A 39 -4.22 10.80 -3.40
C GLU A 39 -3.16 11.86 -3.54
N PRO A 40 -3.26 12.72 -4.55
CA PRO A 40 -4.32 12.80 -5.58
C PRO A 40 -4.23 11.68 -6.60
N GLU A 41 -3.13 10.95 -6.65
CA GLU A 41 -2.94 9.81 -7.56
C GLU A 41 -1.93 8.86 -6.94
N VAL A 42 -1.84 7.66 -7.50
CA VAL A 42 -0.91 6.64 -6.99
C VAL A 42 0.52 7.08 -7.28
N VAL A 43 1.29 7.31 -6.21
CA VAL A 43 2.68 7.75 -6.31
C VAL A 43 3.49 7.07 -5.20
N LEU A 44 4.67 6.58 -5.56
CA LEU A 44 5.59 6.00 -4.57
C LEU A 44 6.06 7.11 -3.62
N ALA A 45 5.83 6.92 -2.33
CA ALA A 45 6.27 7.86 -1.30
C ALA A 45 7.70 7.57 -0.85
N ARG A 46 7.98 6.28 -0.61
CA ARG A 46 9.33 5.84 -0.22
C ARG A 46 9.39 4.33 -0.34
N GLN A 47 10.61 3.80 -0.37
CA GLN A 47 10.81 2.36 -0.41
C GLN A 47 12.21 2.01 0.07
N HIS A 48 12.40 0.73 0.40
CA HIS A 48 13.68 0.19 0.78
C HIS A 48 13.72 -1.28 0.35
N GLY A 49 14.75 -1.66 -0.38
CA GLY A 49 15.01 -3.06 -0.70
C GLY A 49 14.45 -3.58 -2.02
N PHE A 50 13.56 -2.84 -2.66
CA PHE A 50 12.96 -3.29 -3.92
C PHE A 50 13.74 -2.75 -5.13
N GLY A 51 13.83 -3.58 -6.18
CA GLY A 51 14.39 -3.13 -7.45
C GLY A 51 13.35 -2.41 -8.28
N ALA A 52 13.81 -1.80 -9.39
CA ALA A 52 12.94 -1.01 -10.24
C ALA A 52 11.76 -1.80 -10.79
N SER A 53 11.99 -3.05 -11.24
CA SER A 53 10.92 -3.85 -11.81
C SER A 53 9.90 -4.26 -10.76
N GLU A 54 10.34 -4.50 -9.53
CA GLU A 54 9.42 -4.82 -8.44
C GLU A 54 8.56 -3.61 -8.10
N LEU A 55 9.16 -2.42 -8.05
CA LEU A 55 8.42 -1.20 -7.75
C LEU A 55 7.37 -0.92 -8.81
N GLU A 56 7.69 -1.16 -10.08
CA GLU A 56 6.73 -1.01 -11.16
C GLU A 56 5.56 -1.97 -10.99
N ARG A 57 5.86 -3.23 -10.65
CA ARG A 57 4.83 -4.23 -10.41
C ARG A 57 3.95 -3.82 -9.23
N LEU A 58 4.57 -3.34 -8.14
CA LEU A 58 3.84 -2.91 -6.95
C LEU A 58 2.92 -1.74 -7.26
N GLU A 59 3.40 -0.78 -8.06
CA GLU A 59 2.59 0.34 -8.47
C GLU A 59 1.34 -0.12 -9.23
N HIS A 60 1.53 -1.06 -10.17
CA HIS A 60 0.40 -1.63 -10.93
C HIS A 60 -0.58 -2.34 -10.00
N LEU A 61 -0.09 -3.07 -9.01
CA LEU A 61 -0.95 -3.76 -8.06
C LEU A 61 -1.76 -2.77 -7.22
N VAL A 62 -1.14 -1.67 -6.81
CA VAL A 62 -1.86 -0.63 -6.06
C VAL A 62 -2.94 -0.02 -6.93
N ILE A 63 -2.63 0.27 -8.20
CA ILE A 63 -3.61 0.82 -9.13
C ILE A 63 -4.76 -0.16 -9.35
N ASP A 64 -4.44 -1.44 -9.57
CA ASP A 64 -5.45 -2.46 -9.82
C ASP A 64 -6.36 -2.68 -8.62
N HIS A 65 -5.83 -2.50 -7.41
CA HIS A 65 -6.58 -2.70 -6.17
C HIS A 65 -6.99 -1.39 -5.51
N GLU A 66 -6.94 -0.29 -6.27
CA GLU A 66 -7.17 1.03 -5.68
C GLU A 66 -8.51 1.12 -4.94
N GLN A 67 -9.59 0.63 -5.57
CA GLN A 67 -10.90 0.72 -4.92
C GLN A 67 -10.97 -0.12 -3.65
N GLU A 68 -10.37 -1.29 -3.69
CA GLU A 68 -10.31 -2.16 -2.52
C GLU A 68 -9.54 -1.49 -1.37
N ILE A 69 -8.45 -0.82 -1.70
CA ILE A 69 -7.65 -0.10 -0.70
C ILE A 69 -8.45 1.07 -0.13
N ARG A 70 -9.16 1.82 -0.98
CA ARG A 70 -9.99 2.94 -0.54
C ARG A 70 -11.12 2.47 0.37
N ASP A 71 -11.76 1.37 0.01
CA ASP A 71 -12.85 0.82 0.82
C ASP A 71 -12.33 0.34 2.17
N ALA A 72 -11.18 -0.32 2.18
CA ALA A 72 -10.57 -0.79 3.43
C ALA A 72 -10.17 0.39 4.33
N TRP A 73 -9.62 1.43 3.73
CA TRP A 73 -9.26 2.64 4.47
C TRP A 73 -10.49 3.26 5.13
N GLN A 74 -11.58 3.36 4.36
CA GLN A 74 -12.82 3.93 4.88
C GLN A 74 -13.37 3.11 6.03
N ARG A 75 -13.34 1.78 5.91
CA ARG A 75 -13.82 0.90 6.98
C ARG A 75 -12.96 1.02 8.23
N HIS A 76 -11.66 1.22 8.08
CA HIS A 76 -10.73 1.20 9.20
C HIS A 76 -10.56 2.56 9.87
N PHE A 77 -10.47 3.62 9.09
CA PHE A 77 -10.19 4.97 9.60
C PHE A 77 -11.34 5.94 9.39
N GLY A 78 -12.26 5.60 8.50
CA GLY A 78 -13.28 6.50 8.09
C GLY A 78 -14.34 6.76 9.14
N CYS A 79 -15.08 7.79 8.91
CA CYS A 79 -16.19 8.18 9.74
C CYS A 79 -17.38 8.47 8.89
#